data_59eca70e2c8304f1c2c15ffa876da166
#
_entry.id   59eca70e2c8304f1c2c15ffa876da166
#
_cell.length_a   1.000
_cell.length_b   1.000
_cell.length_c   1.000
_cell.angle_alpha   90.00
_cell.angle_beta   90.00
_cell.angle_gamma   90.00
#
_symmetry.space_group_name_H-M   'P 1'
#
loop_
_entity.id
_entity.type
_entity.pdbx_description
1 polymer ?
#
loop_
_entity_poly.entity_id
_entity_poly.type
_entity_poly.pdbx_seq_one_letter_code
_entity_poly.pdbx_strand_id
1 'polypeptide(L)'
;MEHSVNALREKIGNGKVLCALSGGVDSSVCAAMLAKAIGKQLTCVFVDHGLLRKNEREQVCEVFGEGGQFDINFVCVDARERFYSKLAGVTEPERKRKIIGEEFIRVFEDEAKKIGAVDFLAQGTIYPDVVESGLGGESATIKSHHNVGGLPDYVDFKEIVEPLRDLFKDEVRQAGRELGLPEYLVARQPFPGPGLAIRIIGDITQEKVAIVQDADAIWREEVDKLPAAQRPSQYFAALTNMRSVGVMGDERTYDYAIALRAVTTTDFMTAEVTLLPTETITTAANRIVNEVKHINRVLFDYTTKPPATIEFE
;
A
#
# COMPACT_ATOMS: atom_id res chain seq x y z
N MET A 1 -14.62 19.93 -6.51
CA MET A 1 -13.95 19.11 -7.56
C MET A 1 -13.65 19.90 -8.84
N GLU A 2 -14.62 20.43 -9.58
CA GLU A 2 -14.35 21.19 -10.83
C GLU A 2 -13.41 22.39 -10.67
N HIS A 3 -13.57 23.14 -9.60
CA HIS A 3 -12.69 24.29 -9.30
C HIS A 3 -11.22 23.84 -9.15
N SER A 4 -10.97 22.78 -8.40
CA SER A 4 -9.62 22.23 -8.17
C SER A 4 -8.99 21.69 -9.47
N VAL A 5 -9.79 21.00 -10.29
CA VAL A 5 -9.35 20.50 -11.61
C VAL A 5 -8.98 21.66 -12.54
N ASN A 6 -9.77 22.73 -12.57
CA ASN A 6 -9.48 23.91 -13.41
C ASN A 6 -8.24 24.67 -12.91
N ALA A 7 -8.07 24.82 -11.59
CA ALA A 7 -6.87 25.43 -11.02
C ALA A 7 -5.60 24.63 -11.36
N LEU A 8 -5.66 23.30 -11.32
CA LEU A 8 -4.56 22.43 -11.75
C LEU A 8 -4.25 22.62 -13.25
N ARG A 9 -5.28 22.70 -14.08
CA ARG A 9 -5.11 22.91 -15.54
C ARG A 9 -4.44 24.26 -15.84
N GLU A 10 -4.84 25.31 -15.16
CA GLU A 10 -4.24 26.64 -15.28
C GLU A 10 -2.78 26.66 -14.79
N LYS A 11 -2.53 26.05 -13.63
CA LYS A 11 -1.18 25.97 -13.03
C LYS A 11 -0.21 25.20 -13.92
N ILE A 12 -0.60 24.07 -14.45
CA ILE A 12 0.26 23.17 -15.23
C ILE A 12 0.41 23.67 -16.68
N GLY A 13 -0.65 24.26 -17.25
CA GLY A 13 -0.67 24.72 -18.64
C GLY A 13 -0.31 23.58 -19.61
N ASN A 14 0.74 23.78 -20.41
CA ASN A 14 1.23 22.77 -21.36
C ASN A 14 2.37 21.90 -20.77
N GLY A 15 2.64 21.99 -19.48
CA GLY A 15 3.72 21.25 -18.82
C GLY A 15 3.44 19.76 -18.70
N LYS A 16 4.50 18.97 -18.63
CA LYS A 16 4.44 17.52 -18.39
C LYS A 16 4.54 17.24 -16.90
N VAL A 17 3.71 16.33 -16.41
CA VAL A 17 3.67 15.93 -15.01
C VAL A 17 4.06 14.46 -14.86
N LEU A 18 4.96 14.17 -13.93
CA LEU A 18 5.31 12.82 -13.49
C LEU A 18 4.68 12.54 -12.14
N CYS A 19 4.03 11.40 -11.99
CA CYS A 19 3.38 10.97 -10.74
C CYS A 19 3.84 9.56 -10.35
N ALA A 20 4.31 9.41 -9.11
CA ALA A 20 4.55 8.10 -8.53
C ALA A 20 3.22 7.53 -8.01
N LEU A 21 2.74 6.47 -8.65
CA LEU A 21 1.49 5.79 -8.29
C LEU A 21 1.82 4.57 -7.42
N SER A 22 1.55 4.65 -6.12
CA SER A 22 1.82 3.54 -5.18
C SER A 22 0.71 2.49 -5.12
N GLY A 23 -0.44 2.76 -5.76
CA GLY A 23 -1.66 1.94 -5.62
C GLY A 23 -2.47 2.23 -4.35
N GLY A 24 -1.99 3.10 -3.46
CA GLY A 24 -2.76 3.60 -2.31
C GLY A 24 -3.87 4.57 -2.73
N VAL A 25 -4.80 4.83 -1.81
CA VAL A 25 -5.95 5.73 -2.05
C VAL A 25 -5.49 7.11 -2.52
N ASP A 26 -4.56 7.72 -1.79
CA ASP A 26 -4.15 9.11 -2.00
C ASP A 26 -3.45 9.29 -3.35
N SER A 27 -2.49 8.43 -3.69
CA SER A 27 -1.82 8.46 -4.99
C SER A 27 -2.77 8.17 -6.16
N SER A 28 -3.76 7.29 -5.97
CA SER A 28 -4.78 6.99 -7.00
C SER A 28 -5.73 8.16 -7.23
N VAL A 29 -6.17 8.85 -6.18
CA VAL A 29 -7.02 10.04 -6.30
C VAL A 29 -6.24 11.21 -6.89
N CYS A 30 -4.98 11.40 -6.50
CA CYS A 30 -4.07 12.38 -7.10
C CYS A 30 -3.93 12.15 -8.61
N ALA A 31 -3.64 10.93 -9.03
CA ALA A 31 -3.51 10.55 -10.43
C ALA A 31 -4.82 10.76 -11.21
N ALA A 32 -5.97 10.37 -10.65
CA ALA A 32 -7.28 10.55 -11.27
C ALA A 32 -7.66 12.03 -11.43
N MET A 33 -7.36 12.88 -10.43
CA MET A 33 -7.60 14.32 -10.49
C MET A 33 -6.74 14.99 -11.57
N LEU A 34 -5.46 14.63 -11.63
CA LEU A 34 -4.54 15.12 -12.66
C LEU A 34 -4.94 14.59 -14.06
N ALA A 35 -5.34 13.33 -14.18
CA ALA A 35 -5.83 12.78 -15.44
C ALA A 35 -7.00 13.58 -15.99
N LYS A 36 -7.96 13.97 -15.14
CA LYS A 36 -9.09 14.82 -15.52
C LYS A 36 -8.67 16.26 -15.89
N ALA A 37 -7.60 16.77 -15.28
CA ALA A 37 -7.10 18.11 -15.56
C ALA A 37 -6.30 18.20 -16.86
N ILE A 38 -5.37 17.28 -17.11
CA ILE A 38 -4.32 17.41 -18.13
C ILE A 38 -4.16 16.18 -19.05
N GLY A 39 -4.90 15.09 -18.82
CA GLY A 39 -4.88 13.91 -19.70
C GLY A 39 -3.46 13.37 -19.97
N LYS A 40 -3.11 13.23 -21.25
CA LYS A 40 -1.81 12.70 -21.74
C LYS A 40 -0.56 13.50 -21.34
N GLN A 41 -0.69 14.69 -20.75
CA GLN A 41 0.46 15.39 -20.17
C GLN A 41 0.93 14.71 -18.85
N LEU A 42 0.06 13.86 -18.26
CA LEU A 42 0.37 13.07 -17.07
C LEU A 42 1.03 11.75 -17.47
N THR A 43 2.17 11.45 -16.84
CA THR A 43 2.79 10.12 -16.83
C THR A 43 2.78 9.57 -15.41
N CYS A 44 2.11 8.44 -15.19
CA CYS A 44 2.11 7.72 -13.93
C CYS A 44 3.06 6.53 -14.00
N VAL A 45 3.95 6.41 -13.00
CA VAL A 45 4.83 5.26 -12.84
C VAL A 45 4.36 4.45 -11.64
N PHE A 46 3.96 3.21 -11.88
CA PHE A 46 3.60 2.22 -10.86
C PHE A 46 4.69 1.16 -10.78
N VAL A 47 5.21 0.92 -9.58
CA VAL A 47 6.28 -0.05 -9.34
C VAL A 47 5.70 -1.29 -8.66
N ASP A 48 5.71 -2.42 -9.36
CA ASP A 48 5.48 -3.72 -8.75
C ASP A 48 6.79 -4.22 -8.11
N HIS A 49 6.89 -4.06 -6.81
CA HIS A 49 8.03 -4.49 -6.00
C HIS A 49 7.86 -5.94 -5.47
N GLY A 50 6.79 -6.64 -5.85
CA GLY A 50 6.52 -8.00 -5.42
C GLY A 50 5.99 -8.16 -3.99
N LEU A 51 5.79 -7.08 -3.25
CA LEU A 51 5.31 -7.08 -1.86
C LEU A 51 3.89 -6.49 -1.73
N LEU A 52 3.18 -6.42 -2.85
CA LEU A 52 1.79 -5.96 -2.93
C LEU A 52 0.83 -7.04 -2.42
N ARG A 53 -0.38 -6.65 -2.07
CA ARG A 53 -1.48 -7.59 -1.81
C ARG A 53 -1.81 -8.40 -3.07
N LYS A 54 -2.47 -9.54 -2.88
CA LYS A 54 -2.98 -10.35 -3.99
C LYS A 54 -3.86 -9.50 -4.93
N ASN A 55 -3.58 -9.60 -6.24
CA ASN A 55 -4.28 -8.90 -7.33
C ASN A 55 -4.20 -7.35 -7.30
N GLU A 56 -3.39 -6.77 -6.44
CA GLU A 56 -3.30 -5.29 -6.31
C GLU A 56 -2.68 -4.65 -7.56
N ARG A 57 -1.66 -5.29 -8.14
CA ARG A 57 -1.06 -4.87 -9.40
C ARG A 57 -2.09 -4.86 -10.54
N GLU A 58 -2.83 -5.96 -10.68
CA GLU A 58 -3.86 -6.11 -11.72
C GLU A 58 -4.94 -5.04 -11.59
N GLN A 59 -5.41 -4.80 -10.37
CA GLN A 59 -6.40 -3.76 -10.06
C GLN A 59 -5.94 -2.35 -10.44
N VAL A 60 -4.69 -2.01 -10.18
CA VAL A 60 -4.12 -0.70 -10.56
C VAL A 60 -3.97 -0.60 -12.08
N CYS A 61 -3.48 -1.66 -12.72
CA CYS A 61 -3.32 -1.71 -14.18
C CYS A 61 -4.67 -1.66 -14.92
N GLU A 62 -5.73 -2.26 -14.37
CA GLU A 62 -7.08 -2.18 -14.94
C GLU A 62 -7.63 -0.75 -14.96
N VAL A 63 -7.36 0.03 -13.92
CA VAL A 63 -7.88 1.40 -13.80
C VAL A 63 -7.04 2.41 -14.59
N PHE A 64 -5.72 2.31 -14.52
CA PHE A 64 -4.80 3.33 -15.05
C PHE A 64 -4.02 2.89 -16.29
N GLY A 65 -4.02 1.59 -16.62
CA GLY A 65 -3.28 1.02 -17.74
C GLY A 65 -3.94 1.29 -19.10
N GLU A 66 -3.38 0.67 -20.13
CA GLU A 66 -3.89 0.78 -21.51
C GLU A 66 -5.32 0.23 -21.61
N GLY A 67 -6.22 1.04 -22.15
CA GLY A 67 -7.66 0.70 -22.19
C GLY A 67 -8.39 0.86 -20.86
N GLY A 68 -7.72 1.35 -19.82
CA GLY A 68 -8.30 1.62 -18.52
C GLY A 68 -9.19 2.86 -18.52
N GLN A 69 -9.57 3.27 -17.32
CA GLN A 69 -10.56 4.34 -17.11
C GLN A 69 -10.03 5.74 -17.47
N PHE A 70 -8.71 5.95 -17.39
CA PHE A 70 -8.09 7.26 -17.58
C PHE A 70 -7.15 7.29 -18.78
N ASP A 71 -7.30 8.31 -19.65
CA ASP A 71 -6.44 8.52 -20.79
C ASP A 71 -5.15 9.26 -20.40
N ILE A 72 -4.20 8.53 -19.87
CA ILE A 72 -2.88 9.00 -19.39
C ILE A 72 -1.75 8.17 -19.99
N ASN A 73 -0.50 8.58 -19.76
CA ASN A 73 0.64 7.69 -19.96
C ASN A 73 0.87 6.89 -18.66
N PHE A 74 0.82 5.57 -18.78
CA PHE A 74 1.00 4.67 -17.63
C PHE A 74 2.16 3.72 -17.87
N VAL A 75 3.08 3.67 -16.90
CA VAL A 75 4.25 2.79 -16.91
C VAL A 75 4.15 1.87 -15.69
N CYS A 76 3.97 0.57 -15.94
CA CYS A 76 4.01 -0.46 -14.91
C CYS A 76 5.39 -1.14 -14.94
N VAL A 77 6.17 -0.94 -13.90
CA VAL A 77 7.53 -1.48 -13.78
C VAL A 77 7.49 -2.78 -12.98
N ASP A 78 7.90 -3.89 -13.59
CA ASP A 78 8.14 -5.12 -12.84
C ASP A 78 9.55 -5.06 -12.22
N ALA A 79 9.61 -4.78 -10.94
CA ALA A 79 10.85 -4.70 -10.17
C ALA A 79 10.98 -5.84 -9.13
N ARG A 80 10.10 -6.85 -9.17
CA ARG A 80 10.00 -7.93 -8.16
C ARG A 80 11.35 -8.58 -7.87
N GLU A 81 12.06 -9.03 -8.89
CA GLU A 81 13.36 -9.68 -8.73
C GLU A 81 14.40 -8.76 -8.10
N ARG A 82 14.37 -7.46 -8.45
CA ARG A 82 15.26 -6.43 -7.91
C ARG A 82 15.07 -6.26 -6.40
N PHE A 83 13.82 -6.22 -5.93
CA PHE A 83 13.50 -6.12 -4.51
C PHE A 83 13.82 -7.42 -3.76
N TYR A 84 13.43 -8.58 -4.28
CA TYR A 84 13.74 -9.85 -3.63
C TYR A 84 15.24 -10.08 -3.48
N SER A 85 16.04 -9.76 -4.49
CA SER A 85 17.50 -9.91 -4.42
C SER A 85 18.12 -9.02 -3.34
N LYS A 86 17.61 -7.80 -3.13
CA LYS A 86 18.07 -6.87 -2.08
C LYS A 86 17.62 -7.29 -0.67
N LEU A 87 16.48 -7.94 -0.56
CA LEU A 87 15.90 -8.39 0.71
C LEU A 87 16.36 -9.79 1.12
N ALA A 88 17.10 -10.49 0.26
CA ALA A 88 17.57 -11.85 0.55
C ALA A 88 18.38 -11.90 1.86
N GLY A 89 17.93 -12.72 2.83
CA GLY A 89 18.56 -12.89 4.13
C GLY A 89 18.44 -11.68 5.09
N VAL A 90 17.66 -10.66 4.73
CA VAL A 90 17.38 -9.51 5.61
C VAL A 90 16.21 -9.84 6.54
N THR A 91 16.47 -9.87 7.84
CA THR A 91 15.48 -10.25 8.87
C THR A 91 15.12 -9.10 9.80
N GLU A 92 15.90 -8.02 9.83
CA GLU A 92 15.71 -6.90 10.74
C GLU A 92 14.70 -5.91 10.13
N PRO A 93 13.62 -5.53 10.86
CA PRO A 93 12.50 -4.76 10.32
C PRO A 93 12.89 -3.39 9.74
N GLU A 94 13.69 -2.62 10.46
CA GLU A 94 14.10 -1.28 10.00
C GLU A 94 15.00 -1.37 8.77
N ARG A 95 15.82 -2.42 8.67
CA ARG A 95 16.63 -2.64 7.49
C ARG A 95 15.78 -3.00 6.27
N LYS A 96 14.72 -3.81 6.45
CA LYS A 96 13.74 -4.09 5.39
C LYS A 96 13.11 -2.79 4.89
N ARG A 97 12.60 -1.95 5.81
CA ARG A 97 11.98 -0.65 5.49
C ARG A 97 12.92 0.24 4.69
N LYS A 98 14.16 0.36 5.14
CA LYS A 98 15.18 1.19 4.49
C LYS A 98 15.49 0.70 3.09
N ILE A 99 15.76 -0.61 2.91
CA ILE A 99 16.07 -1.19 1.60
C ILE A 99 14.90 -0.97 0.63
N ILE A 100 13.66 -1.21 1.07
CA ILE A 100 12.47 -1.06 0.22
C ILE A 100 12.29 0.40 -0.19
N GLY A 101 12.42 1.34 0.74
CA GLY A 101 12.31 2.76 0.45
C GLY A 101 13.39 3.25 -0.52
N GLU A 102 14.66 2.93 -0.27
CA GLU A 102 15.76 3.30 -1.14
C GLU A 102 15.62 2.69 -2.55
N GLU A 103 15.23 1.43 -2.63
CA GLU A 103 15.12 0.75 -3.91
C GLU A 103 13.94 1.26 -4.73
N PHE A 104 12.82 1.60 -4.07
CA PHE A 104 11.67 2.23 -4.73
C PHE A 104 12.07 3.55 -5.40
N ILE A 105 12.82 4.39 -4.68
CA ILE A 105 13.33 5.65 -5.22
C ILE A 105 14.21 5.40 -6.44
N ARG A 106 15.15 4.46 -6.37
CA ARG A 106 16.06 4.14 -7.48
C ARG A 106 15.31 3.63 -8.72
N VAL A 107 14.30 2.76 -8.53
CA VAL A 107 13.47 2.29 -9.66
C VAL A 107 12.72 3.47 -10.29
N PHE A 108 12.14 4.33 -9.47
CA PHE A 108 11.44 5.53 -9.95
C PHE A 108 12.37 6.48 -10.72
N GLU A 109 13.58 6.69 -10.22
CA GLU A 109 14.64 7.47 -10.89
C GLU A 109 15.00 6.91 -12.27
N ASP A 110 15.22 5.59 -12.32
CA ASP A 110 15.59 4.91 -13.56
C ASP A 110 14.49 5.08 -14.62
N GLU A 111 13.22 5.02 -14.22
CA GLU A 111 12.09 5.24 -15.11
C GLU A 111 11.93 6.73 -15.49
N ALA A 112 12.09 7.64 -14.54
CA ALA A 112 12.06 9.07 -14.81
C ALA A 112 13.09 9.49 -15.87
N LYS A 113 14.31 8.92 -15.82
CA LYS A 113 15.36 9.14 -16.82
C LYS A 113 14.95 8.68 -18.22
N LYS A 114 14.21 7.56 -18.32
CA LYS A 114 13.70 7.05 -19.61
C LYS A 114 12.57 7.92 -20.18
N ILE A 115 11.72 8.46 -19.29
CA ILE A 115 10.62 9.38 -19.65
C ILE A 115 11.17 10.71 -20.16
N GLY A 116 12.32 11.14 -19.62
CA GLY A 116 12.99 12.38 -19.99
C GLY A 116 12.46 13.60 -19.23
N ALA A 117 12.64 14.80 -19.79
CA ALA A 117 12.32 16.05 -19.11
C ALA A 117 10.82 16.15 -18.77
N VAL A 118 10.54 16.44 -17.50
CA VAL A 118 9.22 16.73 -16.95
C VAL A 118 9.24 18.11 -16.29
N ASP A 119 8.12 18.81 -16.32
CA ASP A 119 8.04 20.15 -15.72
C ASP A 119 7.63 20.10 -14.24
N PHE A 120 6.83 19.09 -13.87
CA PHE A 120 6.26 18.97 -12.53
C PHE A 120 6.34 17.53 -12.02
N LEU A 121 6.56 17.40 -10.70
CA LEU A 121 6.38 16.17 -9.98
C LEU A 121 5.08 16.23 -9.17
N ALA A 122 4.23 15.22 -9.27
CA ALA A 122 3.00 15.13 -8.50
C ALA A 122 3.15 14.24 -7.27
N GLN A 123 2.65 14.69 -6.13
CA GLN A 123 2.60 13.97 -4.87
C GLN A 123 1.19 13.93 -4.31
N GLY A 124 0.81 12.79 -3.74
CA GLY A 124 -0.49 12.59 -3.09
C GLY A 124 -0.51 13.02 -1.62
N THR A 125 0.23 14.08 -1.24
CA THR A 125 0.24 14.65 0.12
C THR A 125 -1.14 15.11 0.50
N ILE A 126 -1.60 14.78 1.71
CA ILE A 126 -2.88 15.19 2.29
C ILE A 126 -2.67 16.12 3.49
N TYR A 127 -3.74 16.79 3.96
CA TYR A 127 -3.63 17.78 5.03
C TYR A 127 -3.00 17.24 6.33
N PRO A 128 -3.31 16.05 6.83
CA PRO A 128 -2.62 15.49 8.00
C PRO A 128 -1.10 15.37 7.83
N ASP A 129 -0.61 15.00 6.65
CA ASP A 129 0.83 14.91 6.37
C ASP A 129 1.51 16.29 6.47
N VAL A 130 0.81 17.34 6.02
CA VAL A 130 1.29 18.74 6.10
C VAL A 130 1.40 19.19 7.55
N VAL A 131 0.40 18.91 8.38
CA VAL A 131 0.39 19.27 9.80
C VAL A 131 1.50 18.54 10.56
N GLU A 132 1.67 17.26 10.32
CA GLU A 132 2.71 16.45 10.94
C GLU A 132 4.14 16.89 10.51
N SER A 133 4.29 17.34 9.27
CA SER A 133 5.57 17.89 8.75
C SER A 133 5.86 19.31 9.24
N GLY A 134 4.82 20.12 9.47
CA GLY A 134 4.92 21.55 9.86
C GLY A 134 5.15 21.79 11.34
N LEU A 135 4.96 20.82 12.21
CA LEU A 135 5.16 20.95 13.67
C LEU A 135 6.62 20.80 14.11
N GLY A 136 7.58 21.01 13.21
CA GLY A 136 8.98 21.39 13.47
C GLY A 136 9.67 20.65 14.61
N GLY A 137 9.81 19.31 14.52
CA GLY A 137 10.65 18.51 15.40
C GLY A 137 11.53 17.57 14.60
N GLU A 138 12.46 16.85 15.24
CA GLU A 138 13.34 15.86 14.59
C GLU A 138 12.57 14.82 13.76
N SER A 139 11.28 14.59 14.06
CA SER A 139 10.39 13.73 13.27
C SER A 139 10.00 14.35 11.92
N ALA A 140 10.04 15.67 11.75
CA ALA A 140 9.81 16.32 10.44
C ALA A 140 10.94 16.00 9.46
N THR A 141 12.16 15.87 9.95
CA THR A 141 13.33 15.47 9.15
C THR A 141 13.22 14.00 8.69
N ILE A 142 12.68 13.12 9.54
CA ILE A 142 12.49 11.69 9.21
C ILE A 142 11.36 11.50 8.20
N LYS A 143 10.27 12.27 8.32
CA LYS A 143 9.14 12.21 7.34
C LYS A 143 9.43 12.97 6.04
N SER A 144 10.25 14.02 6.06
CA SER A 144 10.72 14.66 4.82
C SER A 144 11.56 13.71 3.96
N HIS A 145 12.23 12.73 4.57
CA HIS A 145 12.91 11.65 3.85
C HIS A 145 11.93 10.65 3.19
N HIS A 146 10.68 10.59 3.63
CA HIS A 146 9.66 9.76 2.98
C HIS A 146 8.90 10.47 1.86
N ASN A 147 8.84 11.81 1.87
CA ASN A 147 8.05 12.55 0.88
C ASN A 147 8.87 13.50 -0.03
N VAL A 148 10.03 13.99 0.39
CA VAL A 148 10.80 14.98 -0.40
C VAL A 148 12.32 14.75 -0.35
N GLY A 149 12.86 14.15 0.71
CA GLY A 149 14.30 13.99 0.91
C GLY A 149 14.97 12.86 0.12
N GLY A 150 14.20 12.12 -0.67
CA GLY A 150 14.70 10.99 -1.45
C GLY A 150 14.55 11.16 -2.95
N LEU A 151 14.07 12.32 -3.42
CA LEU A 151 14.08 12.61 -4.87
C LEU A 151 15.48 13.02 -5.28
N PRO A 152 16.01 12.41 -6.34
CA PRO A 152 17.39 12.67 -6.75
C PRO A 152 17.57 14.06 -7.29
N ASP A 153 18.78 14.58 -7.13
CA ASP A 153 19.29 15.78 -7.78
C ASP A 153 19.26 15.71 -9.33
N TYR A 154 18.75 14.61 -9.89
CA TYR A 154 18.78 14.30 -11.32
C TYR A 154 17.45 14.48 -12.08
N VAL A 155 16.32 14.69 -11.39
CA VAL A 155 15.07 15.05 -12.07
C VAL A 155 14.87 16.55 -11.97
N ASP A 156 15.23 17.24 -13.04
CA ASP A 156 15.08 18.70 -13.15
C ASP A 156 13.59 19.00 -13.41
N PHE A 157 12.82 19.27 -12.35
CA PHE A 157 11.44 19.72 -12.41
C PHE A 157 11.29 21.10 -11.78
N LYS A 158 10.37 21.89 -12.30
CA LYS A 158 10.15 23.28 -11.87
C LYS A 158 9.50 23.38 -10.50
N GLU A 159 8.54 22.50 -10.21
CA GLU A 159 7.71 22.57 -9.01
C GLU A 159 7.06 21.21 -8.69
N ILE A 160 6.77 20.99 -7.41
CA ILE A 160 5.93 19.89 -6.94
C ILE A 160 4.45 20.32 -6.97
N VAL A 161 3.59 19.47 -7.51
CA VAL A 161 2.14 19.66 -7.51
C VAL A 161 1.50 18.69 -6.53
N GLU A 162 0.76 19.22 -5.55
CA GLU A 162 0.10 18.47 -4.49
C GLU A 162 -1.42 18.71 -4.52
N PRO A 163 -2.16 18.01 -5.36
CA PRO A 163 -3.59 18.26 -5.60
C PRO A 163 -4.48 18.05 -4.37
N LEU A 164 -4.00 17.24 -3.38
CA LEU A 164 -4.77 16.82 -2.22
C LEU A 164 -4.34 17.49 -0.92
N ARG A 165 -3.41 18.44 -0.97
CA ARG A 165 -2.72 19.03 0.18
C ARG A 165 -3.66 19.59 1.26
N ASP A 166 -4.81 20.13 0.85
CA ASP A 166 -5.77 20.76 1.75
C ASP A 166 -6.94 19.84 2.14
N LEU A 167 -6.89 18.55 1.73
CA LEU A 167 -7.97 17.59 1.96
C LEU A 167 -7.66 16.64 3.12
N PHE A 168 -8.69 16.35 3.91
CA PHE A 168 -8.68 15.26 4.87
C PHE A 168 -8.93 13.90 4.19
N LYS A 169 -8.58 12.82 4.87
CA LYS A 169 -8.69 11.44 4.34
C LYS A 169 -10.07 11.10 3.79
N ASP A 170 -11.13 11.51 4.49
CA ASP A 170 -12.50 11.22 4.08
C ASP A 170 -12.91 12.06 2.85
N GLU A 171 -12.42 13.30 2.75
CA GLU A 171 -12.62 14.15 1.58
C GLU A 171 -11.88 13.60 0.36
N VAL A 172 -10.66 13.05 0.55
CA VAL A 172 -9.91 12.36 -0.51
C VAL A 172 -10.70 11.16 -1.04
N ARG A 173 -11.28 10.35 -0.16
CA ARG A 173 -12.13 9.22 -0.57
C ARG A 173 -13.38 9.68 -1.32
N GLN A 174 -14.03 10.73 -0.84
CA GLN A 174 -15.17 11.31 -1.55
C GLN A 174 -14.77 11.82 -2.94
N ALA A 175 -13.66 12.55 -3.04
CA ALA A 175 -13.10 13.01 -4.30
C ALA A 175 -12.83 11.84 -5.28
N GLY A 176 -12.28 10.74 -4.77
CA GLY A 176 -12.07 9.53 -5.56
C GLY A 176 -13.36 8.96 -6.15
N ARG A 177 -14.44 8.90 -5.36
CA ARG A 177 -15.77 8.47 -5.86
C ARG A 177 -16.33 9.42 -6.92
N GLU A 178 -16.22 10.73 -6.72
CA GLU A 178 -16.65 11.76 -7.69
C GLU A 178 -15.84 11.70 -9.00
N LEU A 179 -14.57 11.26 -8.94
CA LEU A 179 -13.72 11.02 -10.11
C LEU A 179 -14.02 9.68 -10.79
N GLY A 180 -14.87 8.84 -10.20
CA GLY A 180 -15.28 7.55 -10.73
C GLY A 180 -14.32 6.41 -10.43
N LEU A 181 -13.40 6.55 -9.49
CA LEU A 181 -12.54 5.45 -9.06
C LEU A 181 -13.36 4.31 -8.46
N PRO A 182 -13.03 3.05 -8.75
CA PRO A 182 -13.72 1.90 -8.18
C PRO A 182 -13.68 1.88 -6.66
N GLU A 183 -14.77 1.43 -6.02
CA GLU A 183 -14.87 1.41 -4.56
C GLU A 183 -13.76 0.58 -3.90
N TYR A 184 -13.30 -0.50 -4.53
CA TYR A 184 -12.19 -1.32 -4.01
C TYR A 184 -10.85 -0.57 -3.94
N LEU A 185 -10.66 0.53 -4.70
CA LEU A 185 -9.51 1.43 -4.56
C LEU A 185 -9.76 2.50 -3.49
N VAL A 186 -10.95 3.13 -3.50
CA VAL A 186 -11.27 4.27 -2.65
C VAL A 186 -11.48 3.86 -1.19
N ALA A 187 -12.15 2.71 -0.96
CA ALA A 187 -12.42 2.19 0.38
C ALA A 187 -11.29 1.32 0.94
N ARG A 188 -10.17 1.18 0.21
CA ARG A 188 -9.04 0.36 0.63
C ARG A 188 -8.54 0.78 2.00
N GLN A 189 -8.38 -0.21 2.90
CA GLN A 189 -7.76 0.02 4.20
C GLN A 189 -6.29 0.43 4.04
N PRO A 190 -5.71 1.16 5.01
CA PRO A 190 -4.31 1.54 4.96
C PRO A 190 -3.39 0.35 4.69
N PHE A 191 -2.34 0.59 3.90
CA PHE A 191 -1.33 -0.39 3.60
C PHE A 191 0.04 0.26 3.76
N PRO A 192 0.94 -0.34 4.52
CA PRO A 192 2.22 0.28 4.81
C PRO A 192 3.11 0.36 3.56
N GLY A 193 3.96 1.37 3.49
CA GLY A 193 4.89 1.57 2.36
C GLY A 193 5.78 0.35 2.05
N PRO A 194 6.32 -0.38 3.06
CA PRO A 194 7.07 -1.61 2.83
C PRO A 194 6.23 -2.81 2.35
N GLY A 195 4.92 -2.65 2.23
CA GLY A 195 4.02 -3.71 1.78
C GLY A 195 4.00 -4.91 2.73
N LEU A 196 3.87 -6.10 2.15
CA LEU A 196 3.83 -7.36 2.90
C LEU A 196 5.16 -7.72 3.60
N ALA A 197 6.26 -7.03 3.32
CA ALA A 197 7.53 -7.31 3.96
C ALA A 197 7.49 -7.22 5.49
N ILE A 198 6.69 -6.29 6.04
CA ILE A 198 6.53 -6.12 7.49
C ILE A 198 5.41 -6.98 8.09
N ARG A 199 4.81 -7.83 7.28
CA ARG A 199 3.85 -8.89 7.67
C ARG A 199 4.46 -10.29 7.55
N ILE A 200 5.77 -10.37 7.28
CA ILE A 200 6.54 -11.61 7.24
C ILE A 200 7.68 -11.47 8.24
N ILE A 201 7.55 -12.11 9.39
CA ILE A 201 8.60 -12.11 10.41
C ILE A 201 9.81 -12.88 9.87
N GLY A 202 11.00 -12.28 9.93
CA GLY A 202 12.22 -12.87 9.43
C GLY A 202 12.50 -12.55 7.95
N ASP A 203 13.18 -13.43 7.24
CA ASP A 203 13.58 -13.23 5.84
C ASP A 203 12.40 -13.28 4.86
N ILE A 204 12.53 -12.55 3.76
CA ILE A 204 11.53 -12.45 2.70
C ILE A 204 11.88 -13.41 1.56
N THR A 205 10.92 -14.25 1.18
CA THR A 205 11.00 -15.08 -0.03
C THR A 205 9.72 -14.97 -0.85
N GLN A 206 9.78 -15.26 -2.13
CA GLN A 206 8.58 -15.27 -3.00
C GLN A 206 7.52 -16.23 -2.49
N GLU A 207 7.92 -17.41 -1.96
CA GLU A 207 7.02 -18.40 -1.36
C GLU A 207 6.28 -17.81 -0.15
N LYS A 208 7.02 -17.18 0.79
CA LYS A 208 6.41 -16.56 1.99
C LYS A 208 5.47 -15.41 1.63
N VAL A 209 5.82 -14.61 0.63
CA VAL A 209 4.94 -13.55 0.13
C VAL A 209 3.66 -14.14 -0.46
N ALA A 210 3.75 -15.18 -1.29
CA ALA A 210 2.56 -15.85 -1.85
C ALA A 210 1.66 -16.42 -0.74
N ILE A 211 2.23 -17.05 0.28
CA ILE A 211 1.49 -17.53 1.45
C ILE A 211 0.71 -16.39 2.13
N VAL A 212 1.36 -15.26 2.39
CA VAL A 212 0.70 -14.12 3.03
C VAL A 212 -0.36 -13.50 2.12
N GLN A 213 -0.08 -13.39 0.81
CA GLN A 213 -1.05 -12.87 -0.16
C GLN A 213 -2.34 -13.69 -0.16
N ASP A 214 -2.23 -15.02 -0.20
CA ASP A 214 -3.37 -15.92 -0.24
C ASP A 214 -4.14 -15.89 1.09
N ALA A 215 -3.45 -15.98 2.22
CA ALA A 215 -4.07 -15.96 3.53
C ALA A 215 -4.73 -14.59 3.85
N ASP A 216 -4.07 -13.48 3.51
CA ASP A 216 -4.61 -12.12 3.68
C ASP A 216 -5.86 -11.90 2.80
N ALA A 217 -5.86 -12.43 1.58
CA ALA A 217 -7.02 -12.34 0.69
C ALA A 217 -8.22 -13.07 1.30
N ILE A 218 -8.05 -14.31 1.77
CA ILE A 218 -9.10 -15.09 2.42
C ILE A 218 -9.61 -14.37 3.68
N TRP A 219 -8.70 -13.87 4.53
CA TRP A 219 -9.08 -13.15 5.74
C TRP A 219 -9.91 -11.91 5.44
N ARG A 220 -9.47 -11.09 4.47
CA ARG A 220 -10.21 -9.91 4.05
C ARG A 220 -11.58 -10.26 3.46
N GLU A 221 -11.66 -11.29 2.61
CA GLU A 221 -12.93 -11.76 2.07
C GLU A 221 -13.96 -12.12 3.16
N GLU A 222 -13.54 -12.81 4.21
CA GLU A 222 -14.44 -13.20 5.31
C GLU A 222 -14.86 -11.99 6.17
N VAL A 223 -13.94 -11.07 6.46
CA VAL A 223 -14.27 -9.84 7.20
C VAL A 223 -15.15 -8.90 6.39
N ASP A 224 -14.95 -8.81 5.07
CA ASP A 224 -15.72 -7.96 4.18
C ASP A 224 -17.18 -8.39 4.01
N LYS A 225 -17.53 -9.64 4.38
CA LYS A 225 -18.93 -10.10 4.45
C LYS A 225 -19.69 -9.49 5.62
N LEU A 226 -19.00 -8.98 6.63
CA LEU A 226 -19.64 -8.35 7.78
C LEU A 226 -20.28 -7.00 7.39
N PRO A 227 -21.34 -6.58 8.08
CA PRO A 227 -21.87 -5.23 7.96
C PRO A 227 -20.76 -4.18 8.19
N ALA A 228 -20.78 -3.08 7.45
CA ALA A 228 -19.75 -2.04 7.53
C ALA A 228 -19.48 -1.53 8.97
N ALA A 229 -20.55 -1.42 9.79
CA ALA A 229 -20.44 -1.00 11.19
C ALA A 229 -19.71 -2.01 12.11
N GLN A 230 -19.51 -3.25 11.67
CA GLN A 230 -18.83 -4.30 12.42
C GLN A 230 -17.41 -4.57 11.90
N ARG A 231 -17.02 -3.91 10.80
CA ARG A 231 -15.68 -4.10 10.22
C ARG A 231 -14.64 -3.33 11.01
N PRO A 232 -13.49 -3.96 11.30
CA PRO A 232 -12.37 -3.27 11.91
C PRO A 232 -11.81 -2.15 11.03
N SER A 233 -11.06 -1.22 11.62
CA SER A 233 -10.35 -0.20 10.85
C SER A 233 -9.22 -0.79 10.01
N GLN A 234 -8.56 -1.83 10.54
CA GLN A 234 -7.52 -2.60 9.85
C GLN A 234 -7.62 -4.08 10.22
N TYR A 235 -7.44 -4.93 9.23
CA TYR A 235 -7.40 -6.38 9.38
C TYR A 235 -6.52 -6.98 8.28
N PHE A 236 -5.66 -7.91 8.68
CA PHE A 236 -4.69 -8.53 7.79
C PHE A 236 -4.16 -9.85 8.34
N ALA A 237 -3.46 -10.60 7.51
CA ALA A 237 -2.71 -11.78 7.90
C ALA A 237 -1.21 -11.49 7.92
N ALA A 238 -0.49 -12.11 8.89
CA ALA A 238 0.95 -12.01 9.02
C ALA A 238 1.59 -13.39 9.22
N LEU A 239 2.70 -13.67 8.54
CA LEU A 239 3.44 -14.91 8.68
C LEU A 239 4.41 -14.82 9.85
N THR A 240 4.20 -15.66 10.86
CA THR A 240 4.95 -15.61 12.14
C THR A 240 6.35 -16.23 12.08
N ASN A 241 6.71 -16.89 10.98
CA ASN A 241 7.91 -17.75 10.86
C ASN A 241 7.95 -18.92 11.85
N MET A 242 6.94 -19.06 12.72
CA MET A 242 6.77 -20.22 13.59
C MET A 242 6.33 -21.44 12.76
N ARG A 243 6.96 -22.58 13.01
CA ARG A 243 6.53 -23.85 12.41
C ARG A 243 5.98 -24.78 13.49
N SER A 244 5.00 -25.56 13.13
CA SER A 244 4.38 -26.55 14.03
C SER A 244 4.05 -27.85 13.29
N VAL A 245 3.93 -28.91 14.09
CA VAL A 245 3.45 -30.20 13.57
C VAL A 245 1.94 -30.11 13.33
N GLY A 246 1.50 -30.56 12.18
CA GLY A 246 0.11 -30.76 11.80
C GLY A 246 -0.15 -32.16 11.31
N VAL A 247 -1.41 -32.49 11.13
CA VAL A 247 -1.86 -33.74 10.49
C VAL A 247 -2.80 -33.35 9.36
N MET A 248 -2.45 -33.74 8.13
CA MET A 248 -3.28 -33.54 6.95
C MET A 248 -3.53 -34.89 6.26
N GLY A 249 -4.76 -35.39 6.41
CA GLY A 249 -5.05 -36.78 6.05
C GLY A 249 -4.27 -37.74 6.95
N ASP A 250 -3.53 -38.67 6.35
CA ASP A 250 -2.71 -39.66 7.07
C ASP A 250 -1.24 -39.23 7.23
N GLU A 251 -0.87 -38.02 6.78
CA GLU A 251 0.51 -37.53 6.82
C GLU A 251 0.70 -36.46 7.89
N ARG A 252 1.90 -36.49 8.51
CA ARG A 252 2.35 -35.41 9.38
C ARG A 252 2.99 -34.31 8.54
N THR A 253 2.60 -33.06 8.82
CA THR A 253 3.21 -31.87 8.22
C THR A 253 4.01 -31.08 9.25
N TYR A 254 4.96 -30.27 8.77
CA TYR A 254 5.72 -29.34 9.60
C TYR A 254 5.76 -27.99 8.88
N ASP A 255 4.69 -27.23 9.04
CA ASP A 255 4.38 -26.03 8.26
C ASP A 255 4.27 -24.80 9.14
N TYR A 256 4.05 -23.64 8.49
CA TYR A 256 3.99 -22.36 9.15
C TYR A 256 2.67 -22.16 9.91
N ALA A 257 2.77 -21.28 10.92
CA ALA A 257 1.62 -20.65 11.54
C ALA A 257 1.44 -19.24 11.01
N ILE A 258 0.20 -18.86 10.69
CA ILE A 258 -0.18 -17.51 10.32
C ILE A 258 -0.98 -16.85 11.44
N ALA A 259 -0.75 -15.57 11.67
CA ALA A 259 -1.51 -14.75 12.62
C ALA A 259 -2.51 -13.87 11.87
N LEU A 260 -3.74 -13.86 12.35
CA LEU A 260 -4.79 -12.94 11.91
C LEU A 260 -4.85 -11.77 12.88
N ARG A 261 -4.91 -10.57 12.34
CA ARG A 261 -5.04 -9.33 13.10
C ARG A 261 -6.30 -8.59 12.69
N ALA A 262 -7.02 -8.01 13.66
CA ALA A 262 -8.17 -7.15 13.45
C ALA A 262 -8.20 -6.09 14.54
N VAL A 263 -8.09 -4.81 14.17
CA VAL A 263 -8.02 -3.70 15.13
C VAL A 263 -8.89 -2.53 14.71
N THR A 264 -9.44 -1.84 15.70
CA THR A 264 -10.13 -0.56 15.53
C THR A 264 -9.26 0.55 16.13
N THR A 265 -9.07 1.60 15.37
CA THR A 265 -8.31 2.78 15.77
C THR A 265 -8.96 4.03 15.20
N THR A 266 -8.77 5.17 15.89
CA THR A 266 -9.24 6.48 15.42
C THR A 266 -8.07 7.32 14.91
N ASP A 267 -6.94 7.28 15.59
CA ASP A 267 -5.80 8.17 15.38
C ASP A 267 -4.49 7.44 15.08
N PHE A 268 -4.51 6.12 15.01
CA PHE A 268 -3.35 5.24 14.87
C PHE A 268 -2.33 5.30 16.04
N MET A 269 -2.55 6.18 17.01
CA MET A 269 -1.72 6.24 18.24
C MET A 269 -2.04 5.09 19.16
N THR A 270 -3.34 4.81 19.31
CA THR A 270 -3.87 3.67 20.06
C THR A 270 -4.71 2.79 19.14
N ALA A 271 -4.78 1.50 19.44
CA ALA A 271 -5.64 0.56 18.74
C ALA A 271 -6.13 -0.54 19.68
N GLU A 272 -7.41 -0.83 19.56
CA GLU A 272 -8.05 -1.91 20.30
C GLU A 272 -8.32 -3.10 19.38
N VAL A 273 -8.26 -4.29 19.94
CA VAL A 273 -8.62 -5.51 19.21
C VAL A 273 -10.13 -5.48 18.93
N THR A 274 -10.49 -5.69 17.70
CA THR A 274 -11.89 -5.86 17.31
C THR A 274 -12.31 -7.30 17.52
N LEU A 275 -13.27 -7.50 18.42
CA LEU A 275 -13.87 -8.81 18.65
C LEU A 275 -14.82 -9.14 17.51
N LEU A 276 -14.37 -9.95 16.59
CA LEU A 276 -15.17 -10.43 15.46
C LEU A 276 -16.02 -11.65 15.85
N PRO A 277 -17.14 -11.92 15.15
CA PRO A 277 -17.89 -13.15 15.34
C PRO A 277 -16.98 -14.37 15.19
N THR A 278 -17.08 -15.32 16.13
CA THR A 278 -16.28 -16.55 16.13
C THR A 278 -16.40 -17.30 14.80
N GLU A 279 -17.57 -17.31 14.20
CA GLU A 279 -17.82 -17.94 12.90
C GLU A 279 -16.96 -17.32 11.78
N THR A 280 -16.79 -16.01 11.74
CA THR A 280 -15.93 -15.32 10.77
C THR A 280 -14.46 -15.79 10.92
N ILE A 281 -13.96 -15.83 12.16
CA ILE A 281 -12.59 -16.25 12.44
C ILE A 281 -12.38 -17.73 12.10
N THR A 282 -13.31 -18.61 12.52
CA THR A 282 -13.19 -20.05 12.28
C THR A 282 -13.35 -20.40 10.81
N THR A 283 -14.25 -19.73 10.08
CA THR A 283 -14.38 -19.90 8.63
C THR A 283 -13.13 -19.50 7.90
N ALA A 284 -12.56 -18.32 8.21
CA ALA A 284 -11.30 -17.88 7.63
C ALA A 284 -10.15 -18.84 7.95
N ALA A 285 -10.03 -19.29 9.20
CA ALA A 285 -9.00 -20.23 9.63
C ALA A 285 -9.10 -21.57 8.87
N ASN A 286 -10.30 -22.12 8.75
CA ASN A 286 -10.54 -23.36 7.99
C ASN A 286 -10.21 -23.20 6.52
N ARG A 287 -10.63 -22.09 5.89
CA ARG A 287 -10.29 -21.79 4.51
C ARG A 287 -8.78 -21.67 4.31
N ILE A 288 -8.10 -20.90 5.17
CA ILE A 288 -6.64 -20.70 5.06
C ILE A 288 -5.90 -22.04 5.13
N VAL A 289 -6.22 -22.90 6.10
CA VAL A 289 -5.54 -24.20 6.23
C VAL A 289 -5.81 -25.14 5.04
N ASN A 290 -6.98 -25.05 4.43
CA ASN A 290 -7.34 -25.92 3.30
C ASN A 290 -6.91 -25.36 1.92
N GLU A 291 -6.89 -24.04 1.75
CA GLU A 291 -6.65 -23.40 0.46
C GLU A 291 -5.20 -22.88 0.30
N VAL A 292 -4.52 -22.56 1.40
CA VAL A 292 -3.15 -22.02 1.38
C VAL A 292 -2.13 -23.10 1.73
N LYS A 293 -1.23 -23.38 0.79
CA LYS A 293 -0.16 -24.37 0.99
C LYS A 293 0.81 -23.91 2.10
N HIS A 294 1.40 -24.87 2.79
CA HIS A 294 2.41 -24.64 3.84
C HIS A 294 1.90 -23.91 5.09
N ILE A 295 0.59 -23.92 5.32
CA ILE A 295 -0.03 -23.45 6.57
C ILE A 295 -0.80 -24.58 7.22
N ASN A 296 -0.46 -24.90 8.47
CA ASN A 296 -1.18 -25.89 9.27
C ASN A 296 -1.73 -25.33 10.59
N ARG A 297 -1.54 -24.02 10.85
CA ARG A 297 -2.01 -23.38 12.07
C ARG A 297 -2.35 -21.91 11.83
N VAL A 298 -3.51 -21.49 12.37
CA VAL A 298 -3.95 -20.09 12.37
C VAL A 298 -4.07 -19.62 13.81
N LEU A 299 -3.51 -18.44 14.09
CA LEU A 299 -3.58 -17.74 15.36
C LEU A 299 -4.37 -16.46 15.20
N PHE A 300 -5.00 -15.98 16.28
CA PHE A 300 -5.60 -14.64 16.29
C PHE A 300 -4.88 -13.80 17.34
N ASP A 301 -4.42 -12.61 16.95
CA ASP A 301 -3.69 -11.71 17.84
C ASP A 301 -4.68 -10.81 18.61
N TYR A 302 -4.75 -10.99 19.92
CA TYR A 302 -5.59 -10.24 20.86
C TYR A 302 -4.87 -9.07 21.54
N THR A 303 -3.73 -8.62 21.01
CA THR A 303 -2.93 -7.59 21.68
C THR A 303 -3.32 -6.18 21.22
N THR A 304 -3.54 -5.28 22.15
CA THR A 304 -3.84 -3.86 21.91
C THR A 304 -2.57 -3.05 21.57
N LYS A 305 -2.73 -1.86 21.04
CA LYS A 305 -1.65 -0.87 20.94
C LYS A 305 -1.92 0.30 21.90
N PRO A 306 -1.06 0.58 22.92
CA PRO A 306 0.08 -0.26 23.32
C PRO A 306 -0.36 -1.56 24.02
N PRO A 307 0.52 -2.53 24.33
CA PRO A 307 1.97 -2.51 24.12
C PRO A 307 2.44 -2.92 22.73
N ALA A 308 1.61 -3.64 21.95
CA ALA A 308 1.97 -4.00 20.58
C ALA A 308 1.87 -2.81 19.61
N THR A 309 2.35 -3.00 18.39
CA THR A 309 2.07 -2.14 17.24
C THR A 309 0.87 -2.67 16.45
N ILE A 310 0.38 -1.94 15.44
CA ILE A 310 -0.66 -2.46 14.54
C ILE A 310 -0.04 -3.53 13.63
N GLU A 311 1.02 -3.18 12.91
CA GLU A 311 1.79 -4.12 12.09
C GLU A 311 2.72 -5.00 12.96
N PHE A 312 3.22 -6.11 12.42
CA PHE A 312 4.07 -7.06 13.16
C PHE A 312 5.56 -6.66 13.17
N GLU A 313 6.00 -5.95 12.12
CA GLU A 313 7.37 -5.41 12.00
C GLU A 313 7.39 -3.95 11.57
#